data_92677ca549eb6f555b6324e4e34a4f1e
#
_entry.id   92677ca549eb6f555b6324e4e34a4f1e
#
_cell.length_a   1.000
_cell.length_b   1.000
_cell.length_c   1.000
_cell.angle_alpha   90.00
_cell.angle_beta   90.00
_cell.angle_gamma   90.00
#
_symmetry.space_group_name_H-M   'P 1'
#
loop_
_entity.id
_entity.type
_entity.pdbx_description
1 polymer ?
#
loop_
_entity_poly.entity_id
_entity_poly.type
_entity_poly.pdbx_seq_one_letter_code
_entity_poly.pdbx_strand_id
1 'polypeptide(L)'
;EPIRAAGITVHVTIGNHDNRKNMWELLPFLKEEHMGVQAGVIELPHANLVLLDSGKGVLGDEQLNWLAKQLDERVDKPALIFSHYNPYPNRGVRPIKGMRDGSSLLKLLAERKHARAYFYGHTHEWQHNRQDHLHLINQPAVSYYFGKGHAHGWVDMKLTESSAELELYCNNRKHKQHGDRRQVIFQNKET
;
A
#
# COMPACT_ATOMS: atom_id res chain seq x y z
N GLU A 1 -21.48 -0.84 4.25
CA GLU A 1 -22.45 -0.12 5.08
C GLU A 1 -22.09 -0.08 6.59
N PRO A 2 -21.75 -1.19 7.31
CA PRO A 2 -21.45 -1.11 8.76
C PRO A 2 -20.29 -0.19 9.11
N ILE A 3 -19.22 -0.21 8.32
CA ILE A 3 -18.02 0.64 8.55
C ILE A 3 -18.37 2.13 8.44
N ARG A 4 -19.12 2.51 7.40
CA ARG A 4 -19.57 3.90 7.22
C ARG A 4 -20.56 4.33 8.29
N ALA A 5 -21.47 3.44 8.69
CA ALA A 5 -22.41 3.71 9.78
C ALA A 5 -21.68 3.95 11.12
N ALA A 6 -20.47 3.39 11.28
CA ALA A 6 -19.59 3.67 12.42
C ALA A 6 -18.78 4.97 12.27
N GLY A 7 -19.01 5.77 11.23
CA GLY A 7 -18.27 7.02 10.99
C GLY A 7 -16.84 6.83 10.47
N ILE A 8 -16.49 5.62 10.01
CA ILE A 8 -15.14 5.31 9.52
C ILE A 8 -15.07 5.64 8.03
N THR A 9 -14.12 6.48 7.64
CA THR A 9 -13.82 6.77 6.23
C THR A 9 -13.16 5.56 5.58
N VAL A 10 -13.58 5.23 4.36
CA VAL A 10 -13.08 4.09 3.59
C VAL A 10 -12.42 4.59 2.31
N HIS A 11 -11.19 4.18 2.09
CA HIS A 11 -10.43 4.41 0.87
C HIS A 11 -10.03 3.06 0.26
N VAL A 12 -9.89 2.99 -1.06
CA VAL A 12 -9.61 1.74 -1.77
C VAL A 12 -8.56 1.93 -2.85
N THR A 13 -7.79 0.88 -3.11
CA THR A 13 -6.97 0.73 -4.32
C THR A 13 -7.56 -0.38 -5.19
N ILE A 14 -7.36 -0.29 -6.51
CA ILE A 14 -7.85 -1.29 -7.46
C ILE A 14 -6.87 -2.45 -7.56
N GLY A 15 -7.37 -3.68 -7.40
CA GLY A 15 -6.66 -4.93 -7.63
C GLY A 15 -6.96 -5.53 -9.01
N ASN A 16 -6.24 -6.61 -9.34
CA ASN A 16 -6.35 -7.28 -10.66
C ASN A 16 -7.67 -8.03 -10.88
N HIS A 17 -8.44 -8.26 -9.82
CA HIS A 17 -9.78 -8.87 -9.88
C HIS A 17 -10.91 -7.84 -9.85
N ASP A 18 -10.60 -6.56 -9.67
CA ASP A 18 -11.60 -5.51 -9.60
C ASP A 18 -11.94 -4.95 -10.99
N ASN A 19 -13.19 -4.52 -11.13
CA ASN A 19 -13.65 -3.72 -12.24
C ASN A 19 -13.92 -2.29 -11.76
N ARG A 20 -13.05 -1.36 -12.15
CA ARG A 20 -13.12 0.05 -11.73
C ARG A 20 -14.46 0.69 -12.05
N LYS A 21 -14.97 0.47 -13.27
CA LYS A 21 -16.25 1.03 -13.69
C LYS A 21 -17.40 0.55 -12.80
N ASN A 22 -17.49 -0.76 -12.57
CA ASN A 22 -18.51 -1.33 -11.71
C ASN A 22 -18.38 -0.82 -10.27
N MET A 23 -17.14 -0.68 -9.76
CA MET A 23 -16.91 -0.14 -8.41
C MET A 23 -17.41 1.30 -8.31
N TRP A 24 -17.10 2.16 -9.27
CA TRP A 24 -17.54 3.55 -9.26
C TRP A 24 -19.05 3.71 -9.44
N GLU A 25 -19.69 2.81 -10.21
CA GLU A 25 -21.15 2.82 -10.38
C GLU A 25 -21.89 2.34 -9.14
N LEU A 26 -21.42 1.25 -8.54
CA LEU A 26 -22.09 0.62 -7.39
C LEU A 26 -21.71 1.24 -6.04
N LEU A 27 -20.51 1.78 -5.93
CA LEU A 27 -19.93 2.36 -4.71
C LEU A 27 -19.36 3.76 -4.99
N PRO A 28 -20.17 4.73 -5.45
CA PRO A 28 -19.68 6.04 -5.88
C PRO A 28 -18.96 6.82 -4.76
N PHE A 29 -19.25 6.52 -3.50
CA PHE A 29 -18.57 7.11 -2.35
C PHE A 29 -17.11 6.66 -2.15
N LEU A 30 -16.67 5.63 -2.88
CA LEU A 30 -15.26 5.17 -2.92
C LEU A 30 -14.48 5.75 -4.10
N LYS A 31 -15.15 6.52 -4.96
CA LYS A 31 -14.53 7.06 -6.16
C LYS A 31 -13.55 8.18 -5.81
N GLU A 32 -12.27 7.93 -6.07
CA GLU A 32 -11.17 8.89 -6.02
C GLU A 32 -10.53 8.90 -7.40
N GLU A 33 -11.08 9.70 -8.32
CA GLU A 33 -10.66 9.68 -9.72
C GLU A 33 -9.67 10.79 -10.04
N HIS A 34 -8.49 10.40 -10.51
CA HIS A 34 -7.53 11.25 -11.18
C HIS A 34 -7.08 10.58 -12.47
N MET A 35 -7.02 11.31 -13.57
CA MET A 35 -6.53 10.78 -14.86
C MET A 35 -7.27 9.51 -15.34
N GLY A 36 -8.55 9.35 -14.99
CA GLY A 36 -9.34 8.15 -15.32
C GLY A 36 -8.96 6.88 -14.54
N VAL A 37 -8.17 7.00 -13.47
CA VAL A 37 -7.79 5.90 -12.56
C VAL A 37 -8.20 6.19 -11.12
N GLN A 38 -8.26 5.13 -10.29
CA GLN A 38 -8.53 5.24 -8.85
C GLN A 38 -7.26 5.64 -8.12
N ALA A 39 -6.99 6.93 -8.01
CA ALA A 39 -5.81 7.47 -7.35
C ALA A 39 -6.16 8.70 -6.52
N GLY A 40 -5.42 8.96 -5.45
CA GLY A 40 -5.69 10.09 -4.58
C GLY A 40 -4.61 10.30 -3.53
N VAL A 41 -4.68 11.45 -2.86
CA VAL A 41 -3.84 11.76 -1.69
C VAL A 41 -4.74 12.09 -0.51
N ILE A 42 -4.49 11.43 0.62
CA ILE A 42 -5.15 11.69 1.90
C ILE A 42 -4.14 12.34 2.82
N GLU A 43 -4.34 13.60 3.11
CA GLU A 43 -3.46 14.36 3.99
C GLU A 43 -3.87 14.15 5.45
N LEU A 44 -2.98 13.54 6.24
CA LEU A 44 -3.16 13.33 7.67
C LEU A 44 -2.18 14.22 8.46
N PRO A 45 -2.37 14.41 9.76
CA PRO A 45 -1.49 15.25 10.57
C PRO A 45 -0.01 14.84 10.49
N HIS A 46 0.29 13.54 10.51
CA HIS A 46 1.65 13.00 10.62
C HIS A 46 2.20 12.37 9.34
N ALA A 47 1.38 12.16 8.31
CA ALA A 47 1.80 11.54 7.06
C ALA A 47 0.80 11.84 5.94
N ASN A 48 1.26 11.74 4.69
CA ASN A 48 0.41 11.72 3.50
C ASN A 48 0.25 10.27 3.03
N LEU A 49 -0.98 9.82 2.81
CA LEU A 49 -1.27 8.53 2.22
C LEU A 49 -1.56 8.74 0.73
N VAL A 50 -0.78 8.08 -0.13
CA VAL A 50 -0.93 8.18 -1.58
C VAL A 50 -1.46 6.86 -2.12
N LEU A 51 -2.64 6.90 -2.72
CA LEU A 51 -3.29 5.74 -3.31
C LEU A 51 -3.00 5.68 -4.81
N LEU A 52 -2.60 4.51 -5.31
CA LEU A 52 -2.29 4.26 -6.72
C LEU A 52 -3.13 3.11 -7.26
N ASP A 53 -3.54 3.25 -8.51
CA ASP A 53 -4.23 2.20 -9.26
C ASP A 53 -3.25 1.37 -10.09
N SER A 54 -2.94 0.20 -9.62
CA SER A 54 -2.12 -0.79 -10.32
C SER A 54 -2.92 -1.99 -10.83
N GLY A 55 -4.25 -1.92 -10.88
CA GLY A 55 -5.13 -3.05 -11.21
C GLY A 55 -4.81 -3.76 -12.53
N LYS A 56 -4.21 -3.06 -13.49
CA LYS A 56 -3.72 -3.64 -14.77
C LYS A 56 -2.27 -4.17 -14.71
N GLY A 57 -1.64 -4.19 -13.53
CA GLY A 57 -0.23 -4.58 -13.36
C GLY A 57 0.75 -3.56 -13.95
N VAL A 58 0.36 -2.31 -14.04
CA VAL A 58 1.15 -1.17 -14.52
C VAL A 58 0.52 0.12 -13.99
N LEU A 59 1.32 1.13 -13.68
CA LEU A 59 0.87 2.49 -13.36
C LEU A 59 0.77 3.33 -14.64
N GLY A 60 1.76 3.23 -15.50
CA GLY A 60 1.93 4.07 -16.69
C GLY A 60 2.57 5.42 -16.38
N ASP A 61 3.11 6.06 -17.43
CA ASP A 61 3.86 7.31 -17.28
C ASP A 61 3.03 8.44 -16.69
N GLU A 62 1.75 8.53 -17.05
CA GLU A 62 0.86 9.57 -16.56
C GLU A 62 0.69 9.50 -15.03
N GLN A 63 0.44 8.30 -14.49
CA GLN A 63 0.30 8.13 -13.04
C GLN A 63 1.63 8.23 -12.30
N LEU A 64 2.75 7.78 -12.90
CA LEU A 64 4.08 7.97 -12.33
C LEU A 64 4.46 9.47 -12.27
N ASN A 65 4.17 10.24 -13.31
CA ASN A 65 4.39 11.69 -13.31
C ASN A 65 3.50 12.41 -12.30
N TRP A 66 2.24 12.00 -12.19
CA TRP A 66 1.33 12.50 -11.16
C TRP A 66 1.86 12.21 -9.76
N LEU A 67 2.29 10.97 -9.50
CA LEU A 67 2.89 10.59 -8.21
C LEU A 67 4.11 11.44 -7.88
N ALA A 68 5.02 11.62 -8.83
CA ALA A 68 6.20 12.47 -8.66
C ALA A 68 5.80 13.88 -8.22
N LYS A 69 4.85 14.48 -8.93
CA LYS A 69 4.32 15.81 -8.60
C LYS A 69 3.71 15.85 -7.19
N GLN A 70 2.86 14.85 -6.84
CA GLN A 70 2.23 14.82 -5.51
C GLN A 70 3.25 14.72 -4.38
N LEU A 71 4.33 13.96 -4.58
CA LEU A 71 5.41 13.84 -3.62
C LEU A 71 6.22 15.13 -3.52
N ASP A 72 6.57 15.75 -4.66
CA ASP A 72 7.38 16.96 -4.70
C ASP A 72 6.66 18.18 -4.08
N GLU A 73 5.33 18.21 -4.16
CA GLU A 73 4.49 19.26 -3.54
C GLU A 73 4.28 19.07 -2.02
N ARG A 74 4.65 17.91 -1.44
CA ARG A 74 4.36 17.52 -0.05
C ARG A 74 5.58 16.98 0.69
N VAL A 75 6.72 17.64 0.53
CA VAL A 75 8.00 17.21 1.12
C VAL A 75 8.09 17.37 2.63
N ASP A 76 7.21 18.14 3.22
CA ASP A 76 7.15 18.46 4.65
C ASP A 76 6.70 17.31 5.53
N LYS A 77 6.03 16.30 4.95
CA LYS A 77 5.53 15.13 5.65
C LYS A 77 5.98 13.83 4.99
N PRO A 78 6.17 12.76 5.76
CA PRO A 78 6.40 11.44 5.20
C PRO A 78 5.22 11.01 4.32
N ALA A 79 5.53 10.39 3.18
CA ALA A 79 4.55 9.79 2.31
C ALA A 79 4.56 8.25 2.46
N LEU A 80 3.36 7.68 2.60
CA LEU A 80 3.08 6.26 2.63
C LEU A 80 2.25 5.94 1.39
N ILE A 81 2.80 5.13 0.49
CA ILE A 81 2.23 4.86 -0.81
C ILE A 81 1.54 3.49 -0.79
N PHE A 82 0.31 3.42 -1.27
CA PHE A 82 -0.52 2.22 -1.29
C PHE A 82 -0.90 1.85 -2.72
N SER A 83 -0.74 0.57 -3.04
CA SER A 83 -1.14 0.02 -4.33
C SER A 83 -1.44 -1.48 -4.18
N HIS A 84 -2.01 -2.12 -5.20
CA HIS A 84 -2.28 -3.55 -5.13
C HIS A 84 -1.08 -4.41 -5.50
N TYR A 85 -0.37 -4.08 -6.59
CA TYR A 85 0.69 -4.94 -7.13
C TYR A 85 2.02 -4.80 -6.39
N ASN A 86 2.71 -5.94 -6.19
CA ASN A 86 4.10 -5.99 -5.78
C ASN A 86 5.00 -5.30 -6.84
N PRO A 87 6.04 -4.55 -6.41
CA PRO A 87 6.86 -3.75 -7.34
C PRO A 87 7.80 -4.60 -8.19
N TYR A 88 8.10 -5.83 -7.78
CA TYR A 88 8.91 -6.79 -8.52
C TYR A 88 8.36 -8.21 -8.41
N PRO A 89 8.74 -9.13 -9.33
CA PRO A 89 8.25 -10.50 -9.28
C PRO A 89 8.59 -11.21 -7.97
N ASN A 90 7.62 -11.90 -7.39
CA ASN A 90 7.87 -12.83 -6.30
C ASN A 90 8.43 -14.15 -6.86
N ARG A 91 9.53 -14.64 -6.29
CA ARG A 91 10.20 -15.90 -6.66
C ARG A 91 9.88 -17.07 -5.73
N GLY A 92 8.84 -16.95 -4.90
CA GLY A 92 8.41 -18.00 -3.96
C GLY A 92 7.90 -19.27 -4.63
N VAL A 93 7.32 -20.17 -3.84
CA VAL A 93 6.76 -21.47 -4.27
C VAL A 93 5.74 -21.33 -5.42
N ARG A 94 5.06 -20.20 -5.48
CA ARG A 94 4.22 -19.77 -6.61
C ARG A 94 4.76 -18.43 -7.13
N PRO A 95 5.51 -18.43 -8.26
CA PRO A 95 5.99 -17.18 -8.83
C PRO A 95 4.82 -16.30 -9.23
N ILE A 96 4.75 -15.10 -8.64
CA ILE A 96 3.73 -14.10 -8.96
C ILE A 96 4.41 -12.96 -9.70
N LYS A 97 3.84 -12.57 -10.84
CA LYS A 97 4.36 -11.47 -11.63
C LYS A 97 4.24 -10.17 -10.84
N GLY A 98 5.29 -9.39 -10.83
CA GLY A 98 5.26 -8.02 -10.32
C GLY A 98 4.66 -7.05 -11.33
N MET A 99 4.58 -5.81 -10.90
CA MET A 99 4.21 -4.68 -11.75
C MET A 99 5.24 -4.47 -12.86
N ARG A 100 4.78 -4.23 -14.10
CA ARG A 100 5.68 -4.10 -15.27
C ARG A 100 6.62 -2.91 -15.18
N ASP A 101 6.16 -1.81 -14.62
CA ASP A 101 6.92 -0.57 -14.38
C ASP A 101 7.34 -0.38 -12.91
N GLY A 102 7.37 -1.48 -12.16
CA GLY A 102 7.75 -1.46 -10.75
C GLY A 102 9.16 -0.93 -10.49
N SER A 103 10.11 -1.15 -11.42
CA SER A 103 11.46 -0.57 -11.33
C SER A 103 11.43 0.95 -11.46
N SER A 104 10.59 1.50 -12.34
CA SER A 104 10.40 2.95 -12.49
C SER A 104 9.79 3.56 -11.24
N LEU A 105 8.78 2.89 -10.66
CA LEU A 105 8.20 3.29 -9.38
C LEU A 105 9.24 3.30 -8.26
N LEU A 106 10.00 2.22 -8.09
CA LEU A 106 11.01 2.14 -7.03
C LEU A 106 12.12 3.19 -7.18
N LYS A 107 12.55 3.46 -8.41
CA LYS A 107 13.51 4.54 -8.70
C LYS A 107 12.93 5.90 -8.30
N LEU A 108 11.70 6.20 -8.71
CA LEU A 108 11.00 7.45 -8.38
C LEU A 108 10.91 7.66 -6.86
N LEU A 109 10.58 6.59 -6.10
CA LEU A 109 10.49 6.65 -4.64
C LEU A 109 11.86 6.75 -3.96
N ALA A 110 12.90 6.09 -4.51
CA ALA A 110 14.26 6.13 -3.97
C ALA A 110 14.87 7.54 -4.05
N GLU A 111 14.51 8.35 -5.04
CA GLU A 111 14.94 9.73 -5.21
C GLU A 111 14.29 10.69 -4.19
N ARG A 112 13.24 10.28 -3.48
CA ARG A 112 12.44 11.09 -2.56
C ARG A 112 12.49 10.57 -1.14
N LYS A 113 13.37 11.09 -0.32
CA LYS A 113 13.64 10.58 1.04
C LYS A 113 12.43 10.61 1.98
N HIS A 114 11.45 11.48 1.75
CA HIS A 114 10.19 11.53 2.48
C HIS A 114 9.18 10.45 2.04
N ALA A 115 9.37 9.77 0.90
CA ALA A 115 8.62 8.57 0.54
C ALA A 115 9.13 7.40 1.39
N ARG A 116 8.42 7.08 2.49
CA ARG A 116 8.92 6.17 3.54
C ARG A 116 8.51 4.73 3.38
N ALA A 117 7.35 4.47 2.79
CA ALA A 117 6.87 3.10 2.60
C ALA A 117 6.04 2.93 1.33
N TYR A 118 6.15 1.77 0.73
CA TYR A 118 5.27 1.26 -0.31
C TYR A 118 4.55 0.01 0.21
N PHE A 119 3.23 0.14 0.37
CA PHE A 119 2.34 -0.93 0.81
C PHE A 119 1.70 -1.58 -0.41
N TYR A 120 1.74 -2.91 -0.46
CA TYR A 120 1.19 -3.68 -1.57
C TYR A 120 0.61 -5.02 -1.10
N GLY A 121 -0.22 -5.65 -1.92
CA GLY A 121 -0.80 -6.96 -1.69
C GLY A 121 -0.40 -7.95 -2.78
N HIS A 122 -1.39 -8.51 -3.49
CA HIS A 122 -1.29 -9.40 -4.65
C HIS A 122 -0.65 -10.76 -4.38
N THR A 123 0.41 -10.83 -3.58
CA THR A 123 1.12 -12.08 -3.27
C THR A 123 0.54 -12.84 -2.09
N HIS A 124 -0.40 -12.23 -1.35
CA HIS A 124 -1.05 -12.80 -0.16
C HIS A 124 -0.07 -13.23 0.94
N GLU A 125 0.95 -12.42 1.18
CA GLU A 125 1.97 -12.69 2.18
C GLU A 125 2.14 -11.49 3.11
N TRP A 126 2.45 -11.74 4.37
CA TRP A 126 2.87 -10.69 5.28
C TRP A 126 4.39 -10.64 5.32
N GLN A 127 4.97 -9.60 4.71
CA GLN A 127 6.41 -9.40 4.64
C GLN A 127 6.77 -7.92 4.80
N HIS A 128 7.93 -7.67 5.35
CA HIS A 128 8.53 -6.36 5.46
C HIS A 128 9.97 -6.42 4.98
N ASN A 129 10.24 -5.78 3.88
CA ASN A 129 11.56 -5.60 3.30
C ASN A 129 11.94 -4.12 3.33
N ARG A 130 13.21 -3.81 3.13
CA ARG A 130 13.71 -2.45 3.07
C ARG A 130 14.71 -2.30 1.93
N GLN A 131 14.60 -1.18 1.22
CA GLN A 131 15.57 -0.75 0.24
C GLN A 131 15.96 0.70 0.58
N ASP A 132 17.16 0.88 1.12
CA ASP A 132 17.63 2.14 1.70
C ASP A 132 16.65 2.70 2.75
N HIS A 133 16.06 3.87 2.49
CA HIS A 133 15.06 4.50 3.36
C HIS A 133 13.64 4.00 3.13
N LEU A 134 13.38 3.32 2.00
CA LEU A 134 12.06 2.88 1.58
C LEU A 134 11.72 1.52 2.20
N HIS A 135 10.65 1.47 2.96
CA HIS A 135 10.06 0.24 3.46
C HIS A 135 9.10 -0.35 2.44
N LEU A 136 9.24 -1.65 2.15
CA LEU A 136 8.40 -2.41 1.24
C LEU A 136 7.55 -3.38 2.05
N ILE A 137 6.27 -3.04 2.23
CA ILE A 137 5.35 -3.75 3.11
C ILE A 137 4.34 -4.53 2.28
N ASN A 138 4.48 -5.85 2.29
CA ASN A 138 3.53 -6.76 1.68
C ASN A 138 2.39 -7.05 2.67
N GLN A 139 1.16 -6.77 2.26
CA GLN A 139 -0.03 -6.95 3.08
C GLN A 139 -0.60 -8.37 2.92
N PRO A 140 -1.08 -9.00 4.01
CA PRO A 140 -1.75 -10.29 3.91
C PRO A 140 -3.10 -10.15 3.19
N ALA A 141 -3.60 -11.25 2.64
CA ALA A 141 -4.99 -11.29 2.20
C ALA A 141 -5.92 -11.44 3.41
N VAL A 142 -7.11 -10.87 3.34
CA VAL A 142 -8.12 -11.00 4.41
C VAL A 142 -8.78 -12.38 4.38
N SER A 143 -9.03 -12.95 3.19
CA SER A 143 -9.89 -14.12 3.03
C SER A 143 -9.14 -15.42 2.75
N TYR A 144 -8.05 -15.41 1.98
CA TYR A 144 -7.33 -16.64 1.64
C TYR A 144 -5.84 -16.39 1.33
N TYR A 145 -5.05 -17.45 1.33
CA TYR A 145 -3.61 -17.46 1.09
C TYR A 145 -3.23 -18.48 0.01
N PHE A 146 -2.14 -18.23 -0.71
CA PHE A 146 -1.66 -19.18 -1.73
C PHE A 146 -0.82 -20.32 -1.15
N GLY A 147 -0.12 -20.11 -0.05
CA GLY A 147 0.78 -21.09 0.58
C GLY A 147 0.33 -21.52 1.97
N LYS A 148 0.47 -22.82 2.30
CA LYS A 148 0.22 -23.31 3.66
C LYS A 148 1.08 -22.53 4.67
N GLY A 149 0.45 -22.05 5.75
CA GLY A 149 1.15 -21.33 6.82
C GLY A 149 1.38 -19.83 6.57
N HIS A 150 0.84 -19.27 5.48
CA HIS A 150 0.78 -17.83 5.33
C HIS A 150 -0.33 -17.24 6.22
N ALA A 151 -0.06 -16.07 6.80
CA ALA A 151 -1.05 -15.33 7.54
C ALA A 151 -2.14 -14.79 6.60
N HIS A 152 -3.38 -14.78 7.06
CA HIS A 152 -4.46 -14.02 6.46
C HIS A 152 -5.22 -13.26 7.54
N GLY A 153 -5.59 -12.03 7.23
CA GLY A 153 -6.16 -11.10 8.19
C GLY A 153 -5.98 -9.67 7.72
N TRP A 154 -5.82 -8.75 8.67
CA TRP A 154 -5.62 -7.32 8.38
C TRP A 154 -4.49 -6.76 9.22
N VAL A 155 -4.03 -5.59 8.85
CA VAL A 155 -3.00 -4.85 9.59
C VAL A 155 -3.64 -3.59 10.17
N ASP A 156 -3.48 -3.41 11.47
CA ASP A 156 -3.75 -2.15 12.13
C ASP A 156 -2.53 -1.24 12.00
N MET A 157 -2.76 0.04 11.68
CA MET A 157 -1.69 1.02 11.51
C MET A 157 -1.97 2.25 12.38
N LYS A 158 -1.07 2.52 13.31
CA LYS A 158 -1.08 3.72 14.13
C LYS A 158 -0.01 4.70 13.65
N LEU A 159 -0.42 5.88 13.25
CA LEU A 159 0.48 6.98 12.89
C LEU A 159 0.86 7.80 14.11
N THR A 160 2.17 8.07 14.24
CA THR A 160 2.75 9.00 15.20
C THR A 160 3.54 10.08 14.46
N GLU A 161 4.09 11.06 15.16
CA GLU A 161 4.97 12.07 14.56
C GLU A 161 6.25 11.49 13.94
N SER A 162 6.72 10.35 14.46
CA SER A 162 8.02 9.76 14.06
C SER A 162 7.93 8.44 13.32
N SER A 163 6.75 7.80 13.27
CA SER A 163 6.60 6.47 12.68
C SER A 163 5.17 6.08 12.34
N ALA A 164 5.04 5.05 11.49
CA ALA A 164 3.85 4.22 11.38
C ALA A 164 4.12 2.88 12.08
N GLU A 165 3.34 2.58 13.11
CA GLU A 165 3.38 1.31 13.83
C GLU A 165 2.34 0.37 13.23
N LEU A 166 2.74 -0.84 12.88
CA LEU A 166 1.92 -1.84 12.20
C LEU A 166 1.77 -3.06 13.11
N GLU A 167 0.55 -3.56 13.26
CA GLU A 167 0.28 -4.81 13.98
C GLU A 167 -0.62 -5.73 13.12
N LEU A 168 -0.16 -6.97 12.92
CA LEU A 168 -0.90 -7.96 12.14
C LEU A 168 -1.93 -8.69 13.00
N TYR A 169 -3.19 -8.63 12.60
CA TYR A 169 -4.28 -9.39 13.19
C TYR A 169 -4.70 -10.52 12.24
N CYS A 170 -4.37 -11.77 12.60
CA CYS A 170 -4.78 -12.94 11.81
C CYS A 170 -6.21 -13.37 12.16
N ASN A 171 -6.97 -13.80 11.14
CA ASN A 171 -8.29 -14.43 11.33
C ASN A 171 -8.20 -15.66 12.24
N ASN A 172 -7.12 -16.45 12.10
CA ASN A 172 -6.76 -17.47 13.09
C ASN A 172 -5.82 -16.88 14.14
N ARG A 173 -6.33 -16.57 15.30
CA ARG A 173 -5.54 -15.98 16.41
C ARG A 173 -4.42 -16.90 16.95
N LYS A 174 -4.42 -18.21 16.59
CA LYS A 174 -3.34 -19.15 16.94
C LYS A 174 -2.23 -19.17 15.88
N HIS A 175 -2.35 -18.40 14.82
CA HIS A 175 -1.31 -18.30 13.79
C HIS A 175 -0.05 -17.68 14.37
N LYS A 176 1.14 -18.23 14.05
CA LYS A 176 2.43 -17.79 14.59
C LYS A 176 2.78 -16.32 14.36
N GLN A 177 2.19 -15.70 13.35
CA GLN A 177 2.39 -14.28 13.02
C GLN A 177 1.28 -13.38 13.59
N HIS A 178 0.28 -13.91 14.31
CA HIS A 178 -0.72 -13.06 14.96
C HIS A 178 -0.05 -12.17 16.01
N GLY A 179 -0.31 -10.86 15.98
CA GLY A 179 0.33 -9.88 16.83
C GLY A 179 1.75 -9.47 16.39
N ASP A 180 2.20 -9.91 15.20
CA ASP A 180 3.50 -9.49 14.67
C ASP A 180 3.50 -7.98 14.43
N ARG A 181 4.53 -7.29 14.95
CA ARG A 181 4.65 -5.83 14.93
C ARG A 181 5.80 -5.41 14.02
N ARG A 182 5.56 -4.35 13.25
CA ARG A 182 6.54 -3.69 12.38
C ARG A 182 6.46 -2.19 12.57
N GLN A 183 7.51 -1.49 12.18
CA GLN A 183 7.56 -0.04 12.27
C GLN A 183 8.20 0.55 11.00
N VAL A 184 7.59 1.62 10.49
CA VAL A 184 8.15 2.48 9.45
C VAL A 184 8.59 3.77 10.10
N ILE A 185 9.90 3.97 10.24
CA ILE A 185 10.47 5.17 10.85
C ILE A 185 10.48 6.31 9.85
N PHE A 186 10.00 7.49 10.22
CA PHE A 186 9.89 8.66 9.36
C PHE A 186 11.18 9.49 9.29
N GLN A 187 11.94 9.52 10.38
CA GLN A 187 13.23 10.20 10.40
C GLN A 187 14.36 9.18 10.38
N ASN A 188 15.38 9.40 9.56
CA ASN A 188 16.64 8.72 9.80
C ASN A 188 17.23 9.38 11.05
N LYS A 189 17.57 8.62 12.07
CA LYS A 189 18.50 9.13 13.10
C LYS A 189 19.77 9.49 12.35
N GLU A 190 20.08 10.78 12.27
CA GLU A 190 21.42 11.21 11.91
C GLU A 190 22.36 10.59 12.93
N THR A 191 23.21 9.68 12.48
CA THR A 191 24.33 9.12 13.25
C THR A 191 25.52 10.04 13.07
#